data_ee7a0a04cf1b36f35916fec4e47cc0b1
#
_entry.id   ee7a0a04cf1b36f35916fec4e47cc0b1
#
_cell.length_a   1.000
_cell.length_b   1.000
_cell.length_c   1.000
_cell.angle_alpha   90.00
_cell.angle_beta   90.00
_cell.angle_gamma   90.00
#
_symmetry.space_group_name_H-M   'P 1'
#
loop_
_entity.id
_entity.type
_entity.pdbx_description
1 polymer ?
#
loop_
_entity_poly.entity_id
_entity_poly.type
_entity_poly.pdbx_seq_one_letter_code
_entity_poly.pdbx_strand_id
1 'polypeptide(L)'
;MLLLSIFLLPLIGALILPLIRINHQSIHLRFLALFFAVLPFLLSIVACIEFDYNNADFQFVSYPIKNVGIGIDGISLLFLLLTTFLFVICILYNCKMSYTTLSPYMALFLLLESFVVGFFVSLNAISFYVFFEAVLIPMFFIIGIWGGKHRVYATFKLFLYTLTGSLLFLLGLVYIYSIFGTFNIQKLATLVPSLDLEVQSLLWIAFFISFAIKVPMFPFHTWLPDAHVQSPTSGSVILAGLLIKMGGYGFLRFSIPMLPQASLYFSNFVVVLSIIAVIYASLVAFAQDDIKKLIAYSSIAHMGIVTAGLFSFCEEGVLGSIFQMISHGLISAALFLCVGMLYTRTGTLEIAKYFGIVNTMPKFGFMFILFSMASIGLPGTSGFAGEFLAMIGVFKSIGFFTGFIALGTILSTVYMLNLCKQIIWGVSYSKLLNNRLDSIEFSVLILLAVFVILLGFYPTLALNYLKPCMANLLVKYNAL
;
A
#
# COMPACT_ATOMS: atom_id res chain seq x y z
N MET A 1 -17.53 -1.51 19.27
CA MET A 1 -18.26 -2.47 18.41
C MET A 1 -17.98 -2.21 16.92
N LEU A 2 -17.98 -0.94 16.44
CA LEU A 2 -17.80 -0.60 15.02
C LEU A 2 -16.53 -1.21 14.38
N LEU A 3 -15.35 -1.01 14.98
CA LEU A 3 -14.09 -1.57 14.46
C LEU A 3 -14.07 -3.11 14.43
N LEU A 4 -14.66 -3.72 15.45
CA LEU A 4 -14.76 -5.17 15.51
C LEU A 4 -15.65 -5.72 14.38
N SER A 5 -16.74 -5.01 14.03
CA SER A 5 -17.59 -5.38 12.90
C SER A 5 -16.86 -5.24 11.58
N ILE A 6 -16.07 -4.16 11.38
CA ILE A 6 -15.25 -3.97 10.15
C ILE A 6 -14.26 -5.12 9.98
N PHE A 7 -13.68 -5.63 11.08
CA PHE A 7 -12.76 -6.76 11.08
C PHE A 7 -13.46 -8.10 10.85
N LEU A 8 -14.58 -8.36 11.57
CA LEU A 8 -15.23 -9.67 11.58
C LEU A 8 -16.05 -9.95 10.31
N LEU A 9 -16.67 -8.95 9.69
CA LEU A 9 -17.53 -9.16 8.53
C LEU A 9 -16.78 -9.82 7.35
N PRO A 10 -15.61 -9.34 6.91
CA PRO A 10 -14.86 -10.02 5.86
C PRO A 10 -14.41 -11.42 6.30
N LEU A 11 -14.05 -11.61 7.58
CA LEU A 11 -13.67 -12.91 8.11
C LEU A 11 -14.82 -13.93 8.04
N ILE A 12 -16.02 -13.51 8.43
CA ILE A 12 -17.23 -14.33 8.33
C ILE A 12 -17.50 -14.67 6.86
N GLY A 13 -17.40 -13.69 5.96
CA GLY A 13 -17.51 -13.91 4.52
C GLY A 13 -16.49 -14.93 3.99
N ALA A 14 -15.24 -14.82 4.43
CA ALA A 14 -14.19 -15.76 4.05
C ALA A 14 -14.47 -17.21 4.48
N LEU A 15 -15.09 -17.40 5.64
CA LEU A 15 -15.48 -18.72 6.16
C LEU A 15 -16.73 -19.27 5.48
N ILE A 16 -17.71 -18.43 5.18
CA ILE A 16 -19.02 -18.84 4.62
C ILE A 16 -18.89 -19.19 3.13
N LEU A 17 -18.16 -18.39 2.33
CA LEU A 17 -18.09 -18.58 0.88
C LEU A 17 -17.66 -19.99 0.43
N PRO A 18 -16.65 -20.64 1.01
CA PRO A 18 -16.24 -22.00 0.61
C PRO A 18 -17.26 -23.08 1.02
N LEU A 19 -18.06 -22.84 2.07
CA LEU A 19 -19.05 -23.79 2.58
C LEU A 19 -20.30 -23.86 1.71
N ILE A 20 -20.59 -22.79 1.00
CA ILE A 20 -21.76 -22.70 0.13
C ILE A 20 -21.49 -23.53 -1.15
N ARG A 21 -22.16 -24.67 -1.29
CA ARG A 21 -22.11 -25.54 -2.48
C ARG A 21 -22.95 -24.97 -3.64
N ILE A 22 -22.75 -23.71 -3.99
CA ILE A 22 -23.36 -23.08 -5.16
C ILE A 22 -22.39 -23.24 -6.33
N ASN A 23 -22.96 -23.38 -7.53
CA ASN A 23 -22.16 -23.42 -8.76
C ASN A 23 -21.18 -22.24 -8.79
N HIS A 24 -19.87 -22.50 -8.94
CA HIS A 24 -18.78 -21.50 -8.83
C HIS A 24 -18.96 -20.27 -9.74
N GLN A 25 -19.84 -20.33 -10.72
CA GLN A 25 -20.20 -19.21 -11.61
C GLN A 25 -21.50 -18.51 -11.24
N SER A 26 -22.13 -18.88 -10.11
CA SER A 26 -23.42 -18.31 -9.74
C SER A 26 -23.31 -16.83 -9.40
N ILE A 27 -24.32 -16.08 -9.83
CA ILE A 27 -24.44 -14.66 -9.54
C ILE A 27 -24.57 -14.40 -8.01
N HIS A 28 -25.18 -15.35 -7.29
CA HIS A 28 -25.37 -15.26 -5.84
C HIS A 28 -24.06 -15.27 -5.07
N LEU A 29 -23.07 -16.07 -5.50
CA LEU A 29 -21.74 -16.09 -4.88
C LEU A 29 -21.04 -14.73 -5.02
N ARG A 30 -21.16 -14.11 -6.19
CA ARG A 30 -20.58 -12.78 -6.47
C ARG A 30 -21.24 -11.70 -5.63
N PHE A 31 -22.56 -11.71 -5.54
CA PHE A 31 -23.29 -10.76 -4.67
C PHE A 31 -22.96 -10.93 -3.20
N LEU A 32 -22.83 -12.18 -2.72
CA LEU A 32 -22.48 -12.45 -1.33
C LEU A 32 -21.07 -11.98 -0.99
N ALA A 33 -20.09 -12.25 -1.87
CA ALA A 33 -18.73 -11.73 -1.69
C ALA A 33 -18.69 -10.20 -1.68
N LEU A 34 -19.45 -9.58 -2.59
CA LEU A 34 -19.56 -8.12 -2.67
C LEU A 34 -20.22 -7.53 -1.41
N PHE A 35 -21.25 -8.18 -0.87
CA PHE A 35 -21.91 -7.77 0.38
C PHE A 35 -20.91 -7.72 1.54
N PHE A 36 -20.07 -8.78 1.71
CA PHE A 36 -19.07 -8.85 2.76
C PHE A 36 -17.88 -7.89 2.57
N ALA A 37 -17.65 -7.37 1.37
CA ALA A 37 -16.65 -6.33 1.12
C ALA A 37 -17.23 -4.91 1.25
N VAL A 38 -18.45 -4.66 0.77
CA VAL A 38 -19.06 -3.33 0.79
C VAL A 38 -19.48 -2.91 2.21
N LEU A 39 -20.00 -3.84 3.01
CA LEU A 39 -20.46 -3.50 4.35
C LEU A 39 -19.33 -2.98 5.27
N PRO A 40 -18.13 -3.59 5.33
CA PRO A 40 -16.98 -3.01 6.02
C PRO A 40 -16.60 -1.62 5.52
N PHE A 41 -16.67 -1.39 4.20
CA PHE A 41 -16.40 -0.07 3.62
C PHE A 41 -17.42 0.98 4.09
N LEU A 42 -18.71 0.66 4.09
CA LEU A 42 -19.74 1.58 4.61
C LEU A 42 -19.51 1.88 6.09
N LEU A 43 -19.19 0.87 6.90
CA LEU A 43 -18.86 1.04 8.32
C LEU A 43 -17.58 1.87 8.53
N SER A 44 -16.59 1.78 7.65
CA SER A 44 -15.39 2.62 7.72
C SER A 44 -15.69 4.09 7.37
N ILE A 45 -16.66 4.35 6.50
CA ILE A 45 -17.16 5.72 6.25
C ILE A 45 -17.88 6.26 7.50
N VAL A 46 -18.70 5.45 8.17
CA VAL A 46 -19.33 5.84 9.44
C VAL A 46 -18.26 6.17 10.48
N ALA A 47 -17.22 5.33 10.60
CA ALA A 47 -16.09 5.62 11.49
C ALA A 47 -15.42 6.96 11.16
N CYS A 48 -15.28 7.31 9.87
CA CYS A 48 -14.70 8.58 9.44
C CYS A 48 -15.59 9.79 9.81
N ILE A 49 -16.91 9.65 9.70
CA ILE A 49 -17.88 10.71 10.05
C ILE A 49 -17.92 10.97 11.56
N GLU A 50 -17.85 9.90 12.36
CA GLU A 50 -17.90 9.98 13.82
C GLU A 50 -16.54 10.32 14.46
N PHE A 51 -15.45 10.33 13.66
CA PHE A 51 -14.09 10.58 14.15
C PHE A 51 -13.87 12.05 14.46
N ASP A 52 -13.44 12.35 15.69
CA ASP A 52 -13.01 13.70 16.07
C ASP A 52 -11.57 13.95 15.58
N TYR A 53 -11.43 14.71 14.50
CA TYR A 53 -10.16 15.05 13.89
C TYR A 53 -9.33 16.08 14.71
N ASN A 54 -9.89 16.68 15.79
CA ASN A 54 -9.12 17.56 16.67
C ASN A 54 -8.39 16.78 17.79
N ASN A 55 -8.75 15.51 17.99
CA ASN A 55 -8.15 14.66 18.98
C ASN A 55 -7.06 13.77 18.35
N ALA A 56 -5.84 13.86 18.89
CA ALA A 56 -4.69 13.09 18.43
C ALA A 56 -4.63 11.66 19.00
N ASP A 57 -5.43 11.36 20.03
CA ASP A 57 -5.43 10.06 20.68
C ASP A 57 -6.19 9.01 19.88
N PHE A 58 -5.99 7.72 20.24
CA PHE A 58 -6.75 6.63 19.65
C PHE A 58 -8.22 6.70 20.07
N GLN A 59 -9.10 6.60 19.09
CA GLN A 59 -10.54 6.61 19.24
C GLN A 59 -11.14 5.22 18.96
N PHE A 60 -12.42 5.01 19.31
CA PHE A 60 -13.11 3.72 19.20
C PHE A 60 -12.39 2.57 19.91
N VAL A 61 -11.62 2.90 20.96
CA VAL A 61 -10.84 1.90 21.70
C VAL A 61 -11.73 0.85 22.32
N SER A 62 -11.42 -0.42 22.06
CA SER A 62 -12.09 -1.56 22.68
C SER A 62 -11.13 -2.72 22.91
N TYR A 63 -11.43 -3.56 23.88
CA TYR A 63 -10.61 -4.71 24.26
C TYR A 63 -11.44 -6.00 24.09
N PRO A 64 -11.57 -6.52 22.85
CA PRO A 64 -12.36 -7.73 22.60
C PRO A 64 -11.81 -8.97 23.32
N ILE A 65 -10.50 -9.01 23.55
CA ILE A 65 -9.82 -10.04 24.33
C ILE A 65 -8.93 -9.31 25.36
N LYS A 66 -8.77 -9.91 26.54
CA LYS A 66 -7.92 -9.33 27.61
C LYS A 66 -6.52 -9.00 27.07
N ASN A 67 -6.10 -7.74 27.23
CA ASN A 67 -4.81 -7.18 26.75
C ASN A 67 -4.67 -7.03 25.23
N VAL A 68 -5.65 -7.39 24.42
CA VAL A 68 -5.66 -7.15 22.97
C VAL A 68 -6.59 -5.99 22.66
N GLY A 69 -6.04 -4.79 22.61
CA GLY A 69 -6.77 -3.58 22.25
C GLY A 69 -6.86 -3.36 20.76
N ILE A 70 -7.98 -2.86 20.30
CA ILE A 70 -8.17 -2.29 18.98
C ILE A 70 -8.61 -0.83 19.10
N GLY A 71 -8.15 0.01 18.17
CA GLY A 71 -8.49 1.44 18.14
C GLY A 71 -7.91 2.07 16.89
N ILE A 72 -8.34 3.27 16.57
CA ILE A 72 -7.87 4.04 15.41
C ILE A 72 -7.53 5.46 15.81
N ASP A 73 -6.51 6.01 15.17
CA ASP A 73 -6.20 7.44 15.13
C ASP A 73 -6.33 7.95 13.68
N GLY A 74 -6.02 9.22 13.43
CA GLY A 74 -6.15 9.79 12.09
C GLY A 74 -5.32 9.07 11.03
N ILE A 75 -4.17 8.50 11.39
CA ILE A 75 -3.32 7.73 10.45
C ILE A 75 -4.00 6.41 10.10
N SER A 76 -4.34 5.62 11.11
CA SER A 76 -4.95 4.30 10.90
C SER A 76 -6.32 4.37 10.25
N LEU A 77 -7.10 5.43 10.52
CA LEU A 77 -8.40 5.67 9.88
C LEU A 77 -8.28 5.78 8.36
N LEU A 78 -7.32 6.55 7.86
CA LEU A 78 -7.13 6.72 6.41
C LEU A 78 -6.67 5.45 5.73
N PHE A 79 -5.80 4.65 6.38
CA PHE A 79 -5.42 3.33 5.87
C PHE A 79 -6.56 2.32 5.95
N LEU A 80 -7.42 2.41 6.96
CA LEU A 80 -8.63 1.59 7.07
C LEU A 80 -9.60 1.87 5.92
N LEU A 81 -9.87 3.16 5.62
CA LEU A 81 -10.69 3.58 4.48
C LEU A 81 -10.08 3.11 3.14
N LEU A 82 -8.78 3.30 2.95
CA LEU A 82 -8.09 2.83 1.74
C LEU A 82 -8.21 1.30 1.62
N THR A 83 -8.05 0.57 2.72
CA THR A 83 -8.13 -0.89 2.73
C THR A 83 -9.50 -1.35 2.27
N THR A 84 -10.55 -0.96 2.99
CA THR A 84 -11.92 -1.40 2.68
C THR A 84 -12.36 -0.98 1.29
N PHE A 85 -11.98 0.22 0.83
CA PHE A 85 -12.25 0.68 -0.52
C PHE A 85 -11.59 -0.18 -1.60
N LEU A 86 -10.27 -0.45 -1.47
CA LEU A 86 -9.54 -1.24 -2.47
C LEU A 86 -10.02 -2.71 -2.52
N PHE A 87 -10.48 -3.28 -1.40
CA PHE A 87 -11.07 -4.61 -1.41
C PHE A 87 -12.41 -4.64 -2.13
N VAL A 88 -13.28 -3.62 -1.97
CA VAL A 88 -14.49 -3.47 -2.79
C VAL A 88 -14.14 -3.45 -4.28
N ILE A 89 -13.15 -2.64 -4.67
CA ILE A 89 -12.67 -2.56 -6.06
C ILE A 89 -12.19 -3.92 -6.58
N CYS A 90 -11.40 -4.65 -5.78
CA CYS A 90 -10.89 -5.97 -6.15
C CYS A 90 -12.00 -7.01 -6.29
N ILE A 91 -12.94 -7.05 -5.36
CA ILE A 91 -14.07 -8.00 -5.42
C ILE A 91 -14.98 -7.68 -6.61
N LEU A 92 -15.27 -6.39 -6.89
CA LEU A 92 -16.02 -5.97 -8.08
C LEU A 92 -15.32 -6.43 -9.37
N TYR A 93 -14.01 -6.21 -9.48
CA TYR A 93 -13.24 -6.67 -10.63
C TYR A 93 -13.23 -8.20 -10.75
N ASN A 94 -13.08 -8.92 -9.64
CA ASN A 94 -13.08 -10.39 -9.60
C ASN A 94 -14.44 -10.99 -9.95
N CYS A 95 -15.55 -10.26 -9.79
CA CYS A 95 -16.87 -10.71 -10.24
C CYS A 95 -16.94 -11.00 -11.75
N LYS A 96 -16.02 -10.43 -12.54
CA LYS A 96 -15.92 -10.68 -13.98
C LYS A 96 -15.13 -11.95 -14.32
N MET A 97 -14.29 -12.42 -13.39
CA MET A 97 -13.41 -13.56 -13.64
C MET A 97 -14.22 -14.87 -13.71
N SER A 98 -13.84 -15.74 -14.66
CA SER A 98 -14.44 -17.07 -14.87
C SER A 98 -13.55 -18.19 -14.34
N TYR A 99 -13.00 -18.02 -13.14
CA TYR A 99 -12.23 -19.10 -12.50
C TYR A 99 -13.15 -20.25 -12.10
N THR A 100 -12.73 -21.47 -12.34
CA THR A 100 -13.43 -22.69 -11.86
C THR A 100 -13.47 -22.77 -10.35
N THR A 101 -12.52 -22.10 -9.67
CA THR A 101 -12.37 -22.04 -8.22
C THR A 101 -12.59 -20.60 -7.71
N LEU A 102 -13.65 -19.94 -8.18
CA LEU A 102 -13.92 -18.52 -7.83
C LEU A 102 -14.26 -18.35 -6.34
N SER A 103 -14.98 -19.30 -5.72
CA SER A 103 -15.37 -19.24 -4.31
C SER A 103 -14.15 -19.17 -3.37
N PRO A 104 -13.18 -20.11 -3.39
CA PRO A 104 -12.00 -20.00 -2.54
C PRO A 104 -11.11 -18.79 -2.89
N TYR A 105 -11.10 -18.36 -4.15
CA TYR A 105 -10.38 -17.15 -4.55
C TYR A 105 -10.95 -15.90 -3.86
N MET A 106 -12.28 -15.69 -3.91
CA MET A 106 -12.93 -14.57 -3.23
C MET A 106 -12.83 -14.67 -1.71
N ALA A 107 -12.92 -15.88 -1.15
CA ALA A 107 -12.76 -16.11 0.27
C ALA A 107 -11.37 -15.69 0.78
N LEU A 108 -10.30 -15.99 0.01
CA LEU A 108 -8.94 -15.54 0.35
C LEU A 108 -8.78 -14.02 0.29
N PHE A 109 -9.49 -13.34 -0.62
CA PHE A 109 -9.49 -11.87 -0.63
C PHE A 109 -10.19 -11.30 0.60
N LEU A 110 -11.33 -11.84 1.01
CA LEU A 110 -12.02 -11.39 2.23
C LEU A 110 -11.20 -11.71 3.49
N LEU A 111 -10.52 -12.86 3.54
CA LEU A 111 -9.60 -13.19 4.62
C LEU A 111 -8.44 -12.19 4.69
N LEU A 112 -7.87 -11.85 3.54
CA LEU A 112 -6.81 -10.87 3.42
C LEU A 112 -7.28 -9.48 3.88
N GLU A 113 -8.49 -9.06 3.52
CA GLU A 113 -9.12 -7.82 3.98
C GLU A 113 -9.17 -7.77 5.51
N SER A 114 -9.71 -8.83 6.13
CA SER A 114 -9.79 -8.92 7.59
C SER A 114 -8.41 -8.77 8.24
N PHE A 115 -7.39 -9.47 7.74
CA PHE A 115 -6.04 -9.40 8.30
C PHE A 115 -5.39 -8.00 8.14
N VAL A 116 -5.59 -7.34 6.99
CA VAL A 116 -5.09 -5.98 6.78
C VAL A 116 -5.82 -4.97 7.67
N VAL A 117 -7.14 -5.11 7.85
CA VAL A 117 -7.91 -4.33 8.83
C VAL A 117 -7.38 -4.56 10.23
N GLY A 118 -7.23 -5.83 10.65
CA GLY A 118 -6.67 -6.20 11.96
C GLY A 118 -5.31 -5.59 12.23
N PHE A 119 -4.46 -5.50 11.21
CA PHE A 119 -3.15 -4.85 11.28
C PHE A 119 -3.26 -3.35 11.60
N PHE A 120 -4.09 -2.60 10.88
CA PHE A 120 -4.19 -1.14 11.05
C PHE A 120 -4.92 -0.72 12.34
N VAL A 121 -5.80 -1.57 12.89
CA VAL A 121 -6.53 -1.25 14.13
C VAL A 121 -5.87 -1.78 15.40
N SER A 122 -4.76 -2.53 15.31
CA SER A 122 -4.09 -3.14 16.45
C SER A 122 -3.42 -2.11 17.36
N LEU A 123 -3.77 -2.11 18.65
CA LEU A 123 -3.12 -1.33 19.73
C LEU A 123 -2.11 -2.14 20.55
N ASN A 124 -1.91 -3.41 20.20
CA ASN A 124 -0.99 -4.32 20.85
C ASN A 124 0.08 -4.78 19.87
N ALA A 125 1.36 -4.70 20.25
CA ALA A 125 2.49 -5.00 19.37
C ALA A 125 2.52 -6.45 18.88
N ILE A 126 2.05 -7.41 19.69
CA ILE A 126 2.00 -8.81 19.28
C ILE A 126 0.85 -9.05 18.29
N SER A 127 -0.33 -8.44 18.48
CA SER A 127 -1.42 -8.53 17.50
C SER A 127 -1.06 -7.85 16.19
N PHE A 128 -0.37 -6.71 16.26
CA PHE A 128 0.20 -6.05 15.09
C PHE A 128 1.13 -7.01 14.32
N TYR A 129 2.08 -7.66 15.01
CA TYR A 129 2.99 -8.65 14.42
C TYR A 129 2.23 -9.82 13.80
N VAL A 130 1.28 -10.40 14.53
CA VAL A 130 0.49 -11.53 14.03
C VAL A 130 -0.23 -11.18 12.73
N PHE A 131 -0.88 -10.02 12.65
CA PHE A 131 -1.54 -9.59 11.42
C PHE A 131 -0.56 -9.18 10.33
N PHE A 132 0.60 -8.61 10.68
CA PHE A 132 1.69 -8.31 9.73
C PHE A 132 2.17 -9.55 8.98
N GLU A 133 2.20 -10.70 9.66
CA GLU A 133 2.56 -11.99 9.07
C GLU A 133 1.37 -12.72 8.45
N ALA A 134 0.19 -12.68 9.10
CA ALA A 134 -0.99 -13.41 8.64
C ALA A 134 -1.42 -13.04 7.22
N VAL A 135 -1.20 -11.77 6.79
CA VAL A 135 -1.50 -11.33 5.41
C VAL A 135 -0.69 -12.10 4.35
N LEU A 136 0.45 -12.68 4.72
CA LEU A 136 1.27 -13.48 3.79
C LEU A 136 0.58 -14.79 3.41
N ILE A 137 -0.21 -15.37 4.32
CA ILE A 137 -0.86 -16.66 4.09
C ILE A 137 -1.85 -16.59 2.91
N PRO A 138 -2.88 -15.70 2.91
CA PRO A 138 -3.77 -15.61 1.77
C PRO A 138 -3.03 -15.14 0.50
N MET A 139 -2.03 -14.24 0.60
CA MET A 139 -1.23 -13.83 -0.56
C MET A 139 -0.42 -14.98 -1.15
N PHE A 140 0.14 -15.86 -0.31
CA PHE A 140 0.85 -17.06 -0.75
C PHE A 140 -0.05 -17.95 -1.61
N PHE A 141 -1.28 -18.20 -1.18
CA PHE A 141 -2.24 -18.99 -1.95
C PHE A 141 -2.74 -18.24 -3.20
N ILE A 142 -3.04 -16.93 -3.11
CA ILE A 142 -3.51 -16.14 -4.26
C ILE A 142 -2.47 -16.16 -5.39
N ILE A 143 -1.20 -15.95 -5.09
CA ILE A 143 -0.14 -15.97 -6.10
C ILE A 143 0.18 -17.41 -6.50
N GLY A 144 0.32 -18.33 -5.54
CA GLY A 144 0.75 -19.71 -5.78
C GLY A 144 -0.24 -20.53 -6.61
N ILE A 145 -1.55 -20.28 -6.49
CA ILE A 145 -2.59 -21.04 -7.21
C ILE A 145 -2.97 -20.34 -8.52
N TRP A 146 -3.30 -19.04 -8.47
CA TRP A 146 -3.84 -18.30 -9.63
C TRP A 146 -2.80 -17.41 -10.34
N GLY A 147 -1.55 -17.47 -9.93
CA GLY A 147 -0.45 -16.70 -10.53
C GLY A 147 0.03 -17.24 -11.89
N GLY A 148 1.00 -16.52 -12.47
CA GLY A 148 1.60 -16.79 -13.77
C GLY A 148 2.52 -18.03 -13.82
N LYS A 149 3.31 -18.15 -14.87
CA LYS A 149 4.16 -19.33 -15.13
C LYS A 149 5.21 -19.59 -14.04
N HIS A 150 5.83 -18.54 -13.49
CA HIS A 150 6.87 -18.64 -12.45
C HIS A 150 6.32 -18.32 -11.05
N ARG A 151 5.02 -18.56 -10.83
CA ARG A 151 4.32 -18.25 -9.58
C ARG A 151 4.95 -18.88 -8.35
N VAL A 152 5.42 -20.13 -8.43
CA VAL A 152 6.03 -20.83 -7.29
C VAL A 152 7.28 -20.08 -6.80
N TYR A 153 8.20 -19.75 -7.72
CA TYR A 153 9.40 -18.99 -7.39
C TYR A 153 9.08 -17.63 -6.75
N ALA A 154 8.18 -16.87 -7.37
CA ALA A 154 7.80 -15.54 -6.89
C ALA A 154 7.12 -15.60 -5.50
N THR A 155 6.27 -16.60 -5.29
CA THR A 155 5.57 -16.80 -4.02
C THR A 155 6.54 -17.14 -2.90
N PHE A 156 7.48 -18.08 -3.11
CA PHE A 156 8.50 -18.42 -2.10
C PHE A 156 9.46 -17.26 -1.87
N LYS A 157 9.84 -16.51 -2.91
CA LYS A 157 10.69 -15.33 -2.77
C LYS A 157 10.00 -14.26 -1.90
N LEU A 158 8.74 -13.92 -2.17
CA LEU A 158 7.94 -13.01 -1.35
C LEU A 158 7.91 -13.49 0.10
N PHE A 159 7.55 -14.75 0.33
CA PHE A 159 7.36 -15.32 1.66
C PHE A 159 8.67 -15.33 2.46
N LEU A 160 9.76 -15.85 1.89
CA LEU A 160 11.05 -15.95 2.58
C LEU A 160 11.66 -14.58 2.89
N TYR A 161 11.60 -13.62 1.95
CA TYR A 161 12.06 -12.26 2.20
C TYR A 161 11.34 -11.62 3.38
N THR A 162 10.01 -11.66 3.35
CA THR A 162 9.20 -11.00 4.37
C THR A 162 9.29 -11.70 5.71
N LEU A 163 9.28 -13.04 5.75
CA LEU A 163 9.42 -13.82 6.97
C LEU A 163 10.77 -13.58 7.66
N THR A 164 11.86 -13.57 6.89
CA THR A 164 13.20 -13.34 7.47
C THR A 164 13.29 -11.96 8.14
N GLY A 165 12.72 -10.94 7.52
CA GLY A 165 12.69 -9.61 8.11
C GLY A 165 11.81 -9.53 9.37
N SER A 166 10.63 -10.11 9.32
CA SER A 166 9.67 -10.04 10.43
C SER A 166 10.11 -10.82 11.68
N LEU A 167 10.89 -11.89 11.51
CA LEU A 167 11.50 -12.59 12.66
C LEU A 167 12.42 -11.67 13.46
N LEU A 168 13.17 -10.78 12.81
CA LEU A 168 13.99 -9.79 13.51
C LEU A 168 13.12 -8.81 14.31
N PHE A 169 11.99 -8.37 13.74
CA PHE A 169 11.02 -7.54 14.43
C PHE A 169 10.44 -8.25 15.65
N LEU A 170 10.07 -9.54 15.53
CA LEU A 170 9.59 -10.36 16.64
C LEU A 170 10.62 -10.45 17.76
N LEU A 171 11.89 -10.73 17.42
CA LEU A 171 12.97 -10.80 18.41
C LEU A 171 13.09 -9.47 19.19
N GLY A 172 13.02 -8.34 18.49
CA GLY A 172 13.01 -7.03 19.14
C GLY A 172 11.80 -6.83 20.06
N LEU A 173 10.59 -7.25 19.65
CA LEU A 173 9.39 -7.18 20.49
C LEU A 173 9.49 -8.07 21.74
N VAL A 174 10.04 -9.27 21.63
CA VAL A 174 10.26 -10.19 22.77
C VAL A 174 11.26 -9.58 23.73
N TYR A 175 12.34 -8.98 23.24
CA TYR A 175 13.32 -8.29 24.06
C TYR A 175 12.70 -7.10 24.83
N ILE A 176 11.92 -6.25 24.14
CA ILE A 176 11.20 -5.13 24.77
C ILE A 176 10.25 -5.64 25.86
N TYR A 177 9.53 -6.74 25.59
CA TYR A 177 8.63 -7.34 26.57
C TYR A 177 9.37 -7.87 27.81
N SER A 178 10.55 -8.47 27.64
CA SER A 178 11.37 -8.96 28.78
C SER A 178 11.78 -7.84 29.74
N ILE A 179 11.90 -6.59 29.23
CA ILE A 179 12.27 -5.44 30.07
C ILE A 179 11.03 -4.78 30.69
N PHE A 180 9.97 -4.53 29.86
CA PHE A 180 8.84 -3.69 30.29
C PHE A 180 7.56 -4.47 30.63
N GLY A 181 7.48 -5.76 30.35
CA GLY A 181 6.34 -6.62 30.70
C GLY A 181 5.03 -6.27 29.99
N THR A 182 5.07 -5.50 28.89
CA THR A 182 3.86 -5.06 28.18
C THR A 182 4.06 -5.07 26.67
N PHE A 183 2.96 -5.33 25.93
CA PHE A 183 2.88 -5.17 24.47
C PHE A 183 1.98 -4.01 24.04
N ASN A 184 1.48 -3.20 24.96
CA ASN A 184 0.63 -2.05 24.61
C ASN A 184 1.49 -0.97 23.91
N ILE A 185 1.13 -0.65 22.65
CA ILE A 185 1.91 0.25 21.77
C ILE A 185 2.02 1.65 22.38
N GLN A 186 0.94 2.19 23.00
CA GLN A 186 0.95 3.52 23.61
C GLN A 186 1.91 3.56 24.81
N LYS A 187 1.89 2.53 25.68
CA LYS A 187 2.81 2.42 26.81
C LYS A 187 4.26 2.23 26.34
N LEU A 188 4.48 1.41 25.34
CA LEU A 188 5.82 1.20 24.78
C LEU A 188 6.39 2.49 24.18
N ALA A 189 5.56 3.29 23.51
CA ALA A 189 5.99 4.58 22.97
C ALA A 189 6.46 5.59 24.06
N THR A 190 6.12 5.39 25.34
CA THR A 190 6.61 6.21 26.45
C THR A 190 7.77 5.56 27.21
N LEU A 191 7.80 4.23 27.29
CA LEU A 191 8.80 3.49 28.07
C LEU A 191 10.09 3.22 27.30
N VAL A 192 9.97 2.78 26.02
CA VAL A 192 11.15 2.37 25.23
C VAL A 192 12.15 3.50 24.96
N PRO A 193 11.73 4.78 24.81
CA PRO A 193 12.69 5.90 24.69
C PRO A 193 13.66 6.08 25.87
N SER A 194 13.39 5.48 27.03
CA SER A 194 14.30 5.52 28.19
C SER A 194 15.51 4.56 28.07
N LEU A 195 15.53 3.69 27.06
CA LEU A 195 16.66 2.80 26.81
C LEU A 195 17.87 3.56 26.27
N ASP A 196 19.06 3.09 26.59
CA ASP A 196 20.31 3.65 26.09
C ASP A 196 20.39 3.59 24.55
N LEU A 197 21.12 4.52 23.94
CA LEU A 197 21.25 4.63 22.48
C LEU A 197 21.77 3.34 21.82
N GLU A 198 22.67 2.60 22.47
CA GLU A 198 23.19 1.34 21.94
C GLU A 198 22.08 0.31 21.79
N VAL A 199 21.24 0.15 22.83
CA VAL A 199 20.11 -0.78 22.81
C VAL A 199 19.04 -0.31 21.82
N GLN A 200 18.73 0.99 21.80
CA GLN A 200 17.82 1.55 20.79
C GLN A 200 18.33 1.28 19.37
N SER A 201 19.64 1.40 19.13
CA SER A 201 20.25 1.18 17.80
C SER A 201 20.13 -0.27 17.35
N LEU A 202 20.35 -1.25 18.22
CA LEU A 202 20.17 -2.66 17.90
C LEU A 202 18.70 -2.99 17.58
N LEU A 203 17.77 -2.51 18.39
CA LEU A 203 16.33 -2.65 18.16
C LEU A 203 15.91 -1.96 16.87
N TRP A 204 16.44 -0.77 16.61
CA TRP A 204 16.15 0.00 15.41
C TRP A 204 16.60 -0.74 14.15
N ILE A 205 17.79 -1.34 14.14
CA ILE A 205 18.28 -2.14 12.99
C ILE A 205 17.35 -3.33 12.75
N ALA A 206 16.92 -4.04 13.79
CA ALA A 206 16.00 -5.17 13.67
C ALA A 206 14.64 -4.75 13.08
N PHE A 207 14.08 -3.63 13.54
CA PHE A 207 12.83 -3.07 13.04
C PHE A 207 12.99 -2.52 11.64
N PHE A 208 14.10 -1.80 11.38
CA PHE A 208 14.42 -1.24 10.07
C PHE A 208 14.47 -2.32 8.99
N ILE A 209 15.19 -3.41 9.20
CA ILE A 209 15.29 -4.49 8.21
C ILE A 209 13.90 -5.06 7.89
N SER A 210 13.07 -5.29 8.91
CA SER A 210 11.71 -5.81 8.74
C SER A 210 10.85 -4.86 7.88
N PHE A 211 10.83 -3.60 8.23
CA PHE A 211 9.99 -2.62 7.55
C PHE A 211 10.56 -2.22 6.18
N ALA A 212 11.90 -2.14 6.04
CA ALA A 212 12.57 -1.88 4.77
C ALA A 212 12.33 -2.98 3.73
N ILE A 213 12.25 -4.24 4.15
CA ILE A 213 11.84 -5.35 3.27
C ILE A 213 10.40 -5.15 2.81
N LYS A 214 9.50 -4.78 3.70
CA LYS A 214 8.07 -4.63 3.40
C LYS A 214 7.77 -3.41 2.55
N VAL A 215 8.45 -2.27 2.76
CA VAL A 215 8.32 -1.01 1.99
C VAL A 215 8.82 -1.11 0.54
N PRO A 216 9.49 -2.01 0.13
CA PRO A 216 10.69 -2.47 -0.54
C PRO A 216 11.76 -1.38 -0.74
N MET A 217 12.49 -1.07 0.30
CA MET A 217 13.64 -0.16 0.21
C MET A 217 14.83 -0.82 -0.50
N PHE A 218 15.66 -0.02 -1.16
CA PHE A 218 16.96 -0.51 -1.62
C PHE A 218 17.84 -0.88 -0.40
N PRO A 219 18.56 -2.04 -0.42
CA PRO A 219 18.63 -3.06 -1.46
C PRO A 219 17.60 -4.21 -1.34
N PHE A 220 16.65 -4.15 -0.41
CA PHE A 220 15.72 -5.24 -0.05
C PHE A 220 14.49 -5.36 -0.96
N HIS A 221 14.50 -4.76 -2.16
CA HIS A 221 13.33 -4.56 -3.03
C HIS A 221 13.08 -5.67 -4.06
N THR A 222 14.03 -6.58 -4.28
CA THR A 222 14.04 -7.47 -5.46
C THR A 222 12.90 -8.49 -5.51
N TRP A 223 12.20 -8.71 -4.41
CA TRP A 223 11.04 -9.59 -4.35
C TRP A 223 9.79 -8.98 -5.00
N LEU A 224 9.67 -7.64 -4.96
CA LEU A 224 8.44 -6.94 -5.36
C LEU A 224 8.14 -7.06 -6.86
N PRO A 225 9.08 -6.80 -7.81
CA PRO A 225 8.79 -6.94 -9.23
C PRO A 225 8.39 -8.37 -9.61
N ASP A 226 9.05 -9.38 -9.04
CA ASP A 226 8.74 -10.78 -9.32
C ASP A 226 7.34 -11.16 -8.79
N ALA A 227 7.00 -10.73 -7.57
CA ALA A 227 5.69 -10.94 -6.99
C ALA A 227 4.59 -10.28 -7.83
N HIS A 228 4.77 -9.04 -8.30
CA HIS A 228 3.79 -8.33 -9.14
C HIS A 228 3.56 -8.98 -10.49
N VAL A 229 4.62 -9.37 -11.19
CA VAL A 229 4.50 -10.00 -12.52
C VAL A 229 3.73 -11.30 -12.44
N GLN A 230 3.98 -12.10 -11.41
CA GLN A 230 3.34 -13.40 -11.26
C GLN A 230 1.95 -13.33 -10.59
N SER A 231 1.66 -12.28 -9.84
CA SER A 231 0.38 -12.14 -9.15
C SER A 231 -0.79 -11.93 -10.14
N PRO A 232 -1.98 -12.50 -9.86
CA PRO A 232 -3.19 -12.10 -10.58
C PRO A 232 -3.46 -10.60 -10.38
N THR A 233 -4.24 -9.99 -11.28
CA THR A 233 -4.46 -8.53 -11.30
C THR A 233 -4.86 -7.96 -9.94
N SER A 234 -5.91 -8.50 -9.33
CA SER A 234 -6.37 -8.04 -8.01
C SER A 234 -5.34 -8.27 -6.90
N GLY A 235 -4.53 -9.34 -6.98
CA GLY A 235 -3.41 -9.56 -6.08
C GLY A 235 -2.35 -8.47 -6.21
N SER A 236 -2.02 -8.04 -7.44
CA SER A 236 -1.11 -6.90 -7.67
C SER A 236 -1.68 -5.58 -7.13
N VAL A 237 -3.00 -5.37 -7.23
CA VAL A 237 -3.69 -4.19 -6.67
C VAL A 237 -3.49 -4.12 -5.15
N ILE A 238 -3.76 -5.21 -4.43
CA ILE A 238 -3.61 -5.24 -2.97
C ILE A 238 -2.15 -5.16 -2.56
N LEU A 239 -1.26 -5.82 -3.28
CA LEU A 239 0.18 -5.81 -3.00
C LEU A 239 0.75 -4.38 -3.11
N ALA A 240 0.46 -3.67 -4.21
CA ALA A 240 0.88 -2.29 -4.40
C ALA A 240 0.06 -1.29 -3.57
N GLY A 241 -1.24 -1.49 -3.47
CA GLY A 241 -2.15 -0.57 -2.78
C GLY A 241 -1.96 -0.53 -1.27
N LEU A 242 -1.71 -1.67 -0.64
CA LEU A 242 -1.76 -1.84 0.82
C LEU A 242 -0.51 -2.48 1.41
N LEU A 243 -0.04 -3.65 0.92
CA LEU A 243 0.96 -4.42 1.63
C LEU A 243 2.29 -3.68 1.80
N ILE A 244 2.75 -2.95 0.77
CA ILE A 244 3.97 -2.15 0.88
C ILE A 244 3.83 -0.98 1.88
N LYS A 245 2.61 -0.46 2.09
CA LYS A 245 2.33 0.61 3.05
C LYS A 245 2.38 0.14 4.50
N MET A 246 2.17 -1.16 4.74
CA MET A 246 2.31 -1.74 6.09
C MET A 246 3.70 -1.52 6.67
N GLY A 247 4.76 -1.53 5.84
CA GLY A 247 6.11 -1.22 6.28
C GLY A 247 6.29 0.26 6.67
N GLY A 248 5.77 1.19 5.87
CA GLY A 248 5.77 2.62 6.20
C GLY A 248 4.98 2.93 7.48
N TYR A 249 3.83 2.27 7.64
CA TYR A 249 3.04 2.34 8.87
C TYR A 249 3.80 1.75 10.07
N GLY A 250 4.60 0.67 9.86
CA GLY A 250 5.48 0.12 10.88
C GLY A 250 6.54 1.12 11.36
N PHE A 251 7.18 1.87 10.45
CA PHE A 251 8.08 2.96 10.84
C PHE A 251 7.38 4.02 11.70
N LEU A 252 6.16 4.42 11.31
CA LEU A 252 5.37 5.42 12.04
C LEU A 252 4.90 4.96 13.43
N ARG A 253 4.71 3.65 13.63
CA ARG A 253 4.19 3.10 14.91
C ARG A 253 5.27 2.60 15.86
N PHE A 254 6.41 2.14 15.33
CA PHE A 254 7.46 1.52 16.13
C PHE A 254 8.78 2.29 16.07
N SER A 255 9.41 2.40 14.91
CA SER A 255 10.76 2.99 14.83
C SER A 255 10.77 4.43 15.28
N ILE A 256 9.90 5.26 14.72
CA ILE A 256 9.87 6.69 15.00
C ILE A 256 9.44 6.97 16.46
N PRO A 257 8.29 6.53 16.98
CA PRO A 257 7.86 6.92 18.33
C PRO A 257 8.55 6.19 19.49
N MET A 258 9.06 4.96 19.27
CA MET A 258 9.65 4.15 20.34
C MET A 258 11.17 4.28 20.42
N LEU A 259 11.85 4.53 19.30
CA LEU A 259 13.31 4.59 19.19
C LEU A 259 13.78 5.93 18.63
N PRO A 260 13.44 7.07 19.30
CA PRO A 260 13.63 8.40 18.71
C PRO A 260 15.11 8.75 18.54
N GLN A 261 15.97 8.42 19.50
CA GLN A 261 17.40 8.73 19.43
C GLN A 261 18.07 7.95 18.28
N ALA A 262 17.79 6.65 18.19
CA ALA A 262 18.31 5.81 17.10
C ALA A 262 17.74 6.24 15.74
N SER A 263 16.46 6.63 15.67
CA SER A 263 15.83 7.10 14.44
C SER A 263 16.48 8.39 13.92
N LEU A 264 16.85 9.32 14.81
CA LEU A 264 17.62 10.52 14.45
C LEU A 264 19.03 10.14 14.00
N TYR A 265 19.71 9.28 14.75
CA TYR A 265 21.08 8.83 14.43
C TYR A 265 21.17 8.20 13.03
N PHE A 266 20.21 7.37 12.67
CA PHE A 266 20.19 6.70 11.37
C PHE A 266 19.43 7.45 10.27
N SER A 267 18.89 8.65 10.53
CA SER A 267 18.08 9.40 9.57
C SER A 267 18.79 9.64 8.24
N ASN A 268 20.03 10.14 8.30
CA ASN A 268 20.83 10.39 7.09
C ASN A 268 21.08 9.10 6.28
N PHE A 269 21.33 7.99 6.96
CA PHE A 269 21.49 6.68 6.31
C PHE A 269 20.22 6.27 5.55
N VAL A 270 19.04 6.42 6.16
CA VAL A 270 17.75 6.11 5.50
C VAL A 270 17.51 7.03 4.32
N VAL A 271 17.79 8.33 4.46
CA VAL A 271 17.62 9.30 3.37
C VAL A 271 18.54 8.98 2.18
N VAL A 272 19.79 8.60 2.43
CA VAL A 272 20.72 8.17 1.36
C VAL A 272 20.21 6.92 0.65
N LEU A 273 19.77 5.90 1.39
CA LEU A 273 19.17 4.70 0.79
C LEU A 273 17.92 5.04 -0.02
N SER A 274 17.13 5.99 0.44
CA SER A 274 15.91 6.46 -0.24
C SER A 274 16.24 7.18 -1.54
N ILE A 275 17.26 8.04 -1.57
CA ILE A 275 17.77 8.69 -2.79
C ILE A 275 18.23 7.64 -3.81
N ILE A 276 19.03 6.65 -3.35
CA ILE A 276 19.47 5.55 -4.20
C ILE A 276 18.27 4.80 -4.76
N ALA A 277 17.27 4.47 -3.92
CA ALA A 277 16.05 3.78 -4.37
C ALA A 277 15.32 4.57 -5.45
N VAL A 278 15.13 5.89 -5.25
CA VAL A 278 14.43 6.76 -6.20
C VAL A 278 15.14 6.77 -7.58
N ILE A 279 16.44 7.00 -7.60
CA ILE A 279 17.20 7.09 -8.86
C ILE A 279 17.35 5.71 -9.51
N TYR A 280 17.80 4.71 -8.75
CA TYR A 280 18.02 3.36 -9.25
C TYR A 280 16.73 2.75 -9.80
N ALA A 281 15.64 2.77 -9.01
CA ALA A 281 14.39 2.16 -9.45
C ALA A 281 13.78 2.87 -10.66
N SER A 282 13.93 4.20 -10.78
CA SER A 282 13.48 4.95 -11.95
C SER A 282 14.25 4.57 -13.22
N LEU A 283 15.58 4.43 -13.13
CA LEU A 283 16.40 3.99 -14.26
C LEU A 283 16.09 2.55 -14.66
N VAL A 284 15.88 1.67 -13.69
CA VAL A 284 15.49 0.27 -13.97
C VAL A 284 14.09 0.20 -14.56
N ALA A 285 13.14 1.03 -14.08
CA ALA A 285 11.80 1.11 -14.66
C ALA A 285 11.83 1.51 -16.13
N PHE A 286 12.67 2.49 -16.50
CA PHE A 286 12.84 2.94 -17.90
C PHE A 286 13.33 1.83 -18.83
N ALA A 287 14.15 0.90 -18.31
CA ALA A 287 14.74 -0.22 -19.07
C ALA A 287 13.85 -1.47 -19.13
N GLN A 288 12.60 -1.45 -18.59
CA GLN A 288 11.75 -2.62 -18.59
C GLN A 288 10.93 -2.76 -19.88
N ASP A 289 10.91 -3.98 -20.43
CA ASP A 289 10.02 -4.38 -21.53
C ASP A 289 8.67 -4.93 -21.07
N ASP A 290 8.55 -5.28 -19.78
CA ASP A 290 7.33 -5.78 -19.14
C ASP A 290 6.63 -4.64 -18.39
N ILE A 291 5.35 -4.39 -18.77
CA ILE A 291 4.56 -3.28 -18.21
C ILE A 291 4.31 -3.44 -16.70
N LYS A 292 4.10 -4.69 -16.19
CA LYS A 292 3.95 -4.91 -14.75
C LYS A 292 5.25 -4.66 -13.99
N LYS A 293 6.40 -5.05 -14.55
CA LYS A 293 7.70 -4.75 -13.96
C LYS A 293 7.97 -3.25 -13.90
N LEU A 294 7.67 -2.52 -14.98
CA LEU A 294 7.83 -1.08 -15.02
C LEU A 294 7.04 -0.42 -13.89
N ILE A 295 5.74 -0.73 -13.74
CA ILE A 295 4.89 -0.18 -12.67
C ILE A 295 5.37 -0.64 -11.28
N ALA A 296 5.89 -1.85 -11.12
CA ALA A 296 6.44 -2.31 -9.85
C ALA A 296 7.70 -1.52 -9.46
N TYR A 297 8.62 -1.26 -10.39
CA TYR A 297 9.80 -0.42 -10.14
C TYR A 297 9.44 1.04 -9.90
N SER A 298 8.41 1.58 -10.56
CA SER A 298 7.91 2.92 -10.25
C SER A 298 7.42 3.01 -8.79
N SER A 299 6.77 1.95 -8.29
CA SER A 299 6.35 1.88 -6.88
C SER A 299 7.53 1.92 -5.91
N ILE A 300 8.66 1.29 -6.24
CA ILE A 300 9.89 1.35 -5.42
C ILE A 300 10.42 2.79 -5.37
N ALA A 301 10.43 3.50 -6.51
CA ALA A 301 10.86 4.89 -6.57
C ALA A 301 9.96 5.80 -5.71
N HIS A 302 8.63 5.70 -5.85
CA HIS A 302 7.68 6.48 -5.05
C HIS A 302 7.78 6.19 -3.55
N MET A 303 7.99 4.92 -3.17
CA MET A 303 8.20 4.56 -1.76
C MET A 303 9.55 5.06 -1.24
N GLY A 304 10.56 5.26 -2.10
CA GLY A 304 11.79 5.96 -1.74
C GLY A 304 11.54 7.42 -1.33
N ILE A 305 10.65 8.15 -2.03
CA ILE A 305 10.22 9.50 -1.63
C ILE A 305 9.52 9.46 -0.27
N VAL A 306 8.64 8.48 -0.06
CA VAL A 306 7.93 8.28 1.21
C VAL A 306 8.91 8.06 2.36
N THR A 307 9.88 7.16 2.22
CA THR A 307 10.84 6.88 3.30
C THR A 307 11.76 8.06 3.58
N ALA A 308 12.19 8.81 2.57
CA ALA A 308 12.94 10.05 2.77
C ALA A 308 12.12 11.09 3.56
N GLY A 309 10.85 11.28 3.23
CA GLY A 309 9.97 12.21 3.92
C GLY A 309 9.63 11.78 5.35
N LEU A 310 9.44 10.48 5.62
CA LEU A 310 9.22 9.96 6.98
C LEU A 310 10.41 10.27 7.90
N PHE A 311 11.63 10.11 7.41
CA PHE A 311 12.86 10.33 8.17
C PHE A 311 13.43 11.75 8.04
N SER A 312 12.68 12.69 7.45
CA SER A 312 13.00 14.11 7.49
C SER A 312 12.73 14.76 8.85
N PHE A 313 11.89 14.15 9.68
CA PHE A 313 11.41 14.65 10.97
C PHE A 313 10.81 16.05 10.92
N CYS A 314 10.39 16.49 9.74
CA CYS A 314 9.63 17.72 9.53
C CYS A 314 8.15 17.41 9.35
N GLU A 315 7.29 18.31 9.82
CA GLU A 315 5.83 18.11 9.75
C GLU A 315 5.37 17.86 8.31
N GLU A 316 5.79 18.68 7.36
CA GLU A 316 5.43 18.56 5.95
C GLU A 316 5.94 17.25 5.34
N GLY A 317 7.15 16.81 5.71
CA GLY A 317 7.74 15.58 5.20
C GLY A 317 6.96 14.35 5.63
N VAL A 318 6.61 14.27 6.91
CA VAL A 318 5.86 13.13 7.45
C VAL A 318 4.41 13.15 6.95
N LEU A 319 3.73 14.31 6.97
CA LEU A 319 2.38 14.47 6.41
C LEU A 319 2.34 14.11 4.92
N GLY A 320 3.30 14.64 4.14
CA GLY A 320 3.42 14.35 2.71
C GLY A 320 3.65 12.86 2.45
N SER A 321 4.48 12.21 3.27
CA SER A 321 4.76 10.77 3.15
C SER A 321 3.53 9.90 3.40
N ILE A 322 2.74 10.20 4.43
CA ILE A 322 1.51 9.45 4.71
C ILE A 322 0.49 9.69 3.61
N PHE A 323 0.32 10.95 3.19
CA PHE A 323 -0.58 11.28 2.08
C PHE A 323 -0.14 10.61 0.78
N GLN A 324 1.18 10.56 0.50
CA GLN A 324 1.72 9.86 -0.66
C GLN A 324 1.50 8.36 -0.60
N MET A 325 1.57 7.72 0.55
CA MET A 325 1.21 6.31 0.68
C MET A 325 -0.24 6.05 0.27
N ILE A 326 -1.18 6.92 0.66
CA ILE A 326 -2.59 6.81 0.30
C ILE A 326 -2.79 7.06 -1.19
N SER A 327 -2.24 8.16 -1.70
CA SER A 327 -2.31 8.54 -3.12
C SER A 327 -1.71 7.46 -4.03
N HIS A 328 -0.48 7.00 -3.72
CA HIS A 328 0.16 5.92 -4.45
C HIS A 328 -0.68 4.63 -4.39
N GLY A 329 -1.38 4.37 -3.26
CA GLY A 329 -2.29 3.23 -3.14
C GLY A 329 -3.39 3.26 -4.19
N LEU A 330 -4.03 4.40 -4.40
CA LEU A 330 -5.10 4.59 -5.38
C LEU A 330 -4.56 4.55 -6.83
N ILE A 331 -3.47 5.26 -7.10
CA ILE A 331 -2.88 5.39 -8.45
C ILE A 331 -2.30 4.05 -8.92
N SER A 332 -1.52 3.37 -8.08
CA SER A 332 -0.93 2.08 -8.42
C SER A 332 -2.00 1.00 -8.61
N ALA A 333 -3.04 0.99 -7.78
CA ALA A 333 -4.18 0.11 -7.95
C ALA A 333 -4.83 0.29 -9.32
N ALA A 334 -5.07 1.54 -9.73
CA ALA A 334 -5.64 1.86 -11.03
C ALA A 334 -4.74 1.44 -12.20
N LEU A 335 -3.44 1.70 -12.12
CA LEU A 335 -2.48 1.27 -13.15
C LEU A 335 -2.41 -0.24 -13.27
N PHE A 336 -2.35 -0.99 -12.16
CA PHE A 336 -2.37 -2.46 -12.22
C PHE A 336 -3.68 -3.03 -12.75
N LEU A 337 -4.83 -2.41 -12.47
CA LEU A 337 -6.11 -2.76 -13.08
C LEU A 337 -6.09 -2.53 -14.59
N CYS A 338 -5.60 -1.37 -15.04
CA CYS A 338 -5.45 -1.08 -16.46
C CYS A 338 -4.59 -2.15 -17.16
N VAL A 339 -3.44 -2.49 -16.57
CA VAL A 339 -2.57 -3.56 -17.13
C VAL A 339 -3.27 -4.91 -17.11
N GLY A 340 -4.00 -5.23 -16.05
CA GLY A 340 -4.79 -6.47 -15.97
C GLY A 340 -5.86 -6.55 -17.06
N MET A 341 -6.55 -5.43 -17.35
CA MET A 341 -7.54 -5.35 -18.43
C MET A 341 -6.91 -5.53 -19.82
N LEU A 342 -5.70 -5.02 -20.02
CA LEU A 342 -4.94 -5.29 -21.25
C LEU A 342 -4.52 -6.74 -21.35
N TYR A 343 -3.95 -7.29 -20.28
CA TYR A 343 -3.46 -8.66 -20.23
C TYR A 343 -4.58 -9.69 -20.50
N THR A 344 -5.78 -9.49 -19.95
CA THR A 344 -6.92 -10.39 -20.20
C THR A 344 -7.35 -10.43 -21.66
N ARG A 345 -7.06 -9.37 -22.44
CA ARG A 345 -7.41 -9.27 -23.87
C ARG A 345 -6.30 -9.74 -24.80
N THR A 346 -5.05 -9.55 -24.40
CA THR A 346 -3.89 -9.78 -25.28
C THR A 346 -3.06 -11.01 -24.89
N GLY A 347 -3.14 -11.45 -23.65
CA GLY A 347 -2.33 -12.56 -23.10
C GLY A 347 -0.85 -12.26 -22.94
N THR A 348 -0.40 -10.99 -23.12
CA THR A 348 1.01 -10.60 -23.05
C THR A 348 1.20 -9.43 -22.10
N LEU A 349 2.40 -9.28 -21.52
CA LEU A 349 2.83 -8.14 -20.71
C LEU A 349 3.89 -7.29 -21.41
N GLU A 350 4.34 -7.69 -22.60
CA GLU A 350 5.38 -7.00 -23.37
C GLU A 350 4.84 -5.65 -23.89
N ILE A 351 5.50 -4.55 -23.54
CA ILE A 351 5.11 -3.18 -23.92
C ILE A 351 5.10 -3.03 -25.44
N ALA A 352 6.11 -3.60 -26.12
CA ALA A 352 6.25 -3.55 -27.59
C ALA A 352 5.10 -4.21 -28.38
N LYS A 353 4.19 -4.93 -27.72
CA LYS A 353 3.02 -5.53 -28.36
C LYS A 353 1.74 -4.67 -28.23
N TYR A 354 1.83 -3.56 -27.51
CA TYR A 354 0.74 -2.63 -27.31
C TYR A 354 0.97 -1.36 -28.15
N PHE A 355 0.16 -1.12 -29.15
CA PHE A 355 0.21 0.08 -29.96
C PHE A 355 -1.20 0.56 -30.33
N GLY A 356 -1.40 1.88 -30.33
CA GLY A 356 -2.61 2.50 -30.88
C GLY A 356 -3.90 2.13 -30.13
N ILE A 357 -3.83 1.85 -28.83
CA ILE A 357 -4.99 1.45 -28.02
C ILE A 357 -6.09 2.50 -28.04
N VAL A 358 -5.76 3.79 -28.19
CA VAL A 358 -6.74 4.86 -28.24
C VAL A 358 -7.72 4.69 -29.41
N ASN A 359 -7.29 4.10 -30.52
CA ASN A 359 -8.13 3.91 -31.72
C ASN A 359 -9.20 2.82 -31.49
N THR A 360 -8.92 1.84 -30.63
CA THR A 360 -9.82 0.71 -30.36
C THR A 360 -10.59 0.86 -29.06
N MET A 361 -9.94 1.44 -28.04
CA MET A 361 -10.49 1.60 -26.69
C MET A 361 -10.27 3.04 -26.15
N PRO A 362 -10.92 4.08 -26.69
CA PRO A 362 -10.65 5.49 -26.33
C PRO A 362 -10.91 5.77 -24.85
N LYS A 363 -11.96 5.19 -24.24
CA LYS A 363 -12.25 5.34 -22.80
C LYS A 363 -11.14 4.78 -21.92
N PHE A 364 -10.56 3.64 -22.31
CA PHE A 364 -9.42 3.06 -21.63
C PHE A 364 -8.19 3.96 -21.76
N GLY A 365 -7.91 4.44 -22.99
CA GLY A 365 -6.78 5.34 -23.26
C GLY A 365 -6.83 6.59 -22.39
N PHE A 366 -8.01 7.21 -22.25
CA PHE A 366 -8.21 8.37 -21.38
C PHE A 366 -7.90 8.03 -19.91
N MET A 367 -8.43 6.93 -19.37
CA MET A 367 -8.20 6.52 -17.98
C MET A 367 -6.72 6.16 -17.73
N PHE A 368 -6.09 5.47 -18.67
CA PHE A 368 -4.67 5.12 -18.55
C PHE A 368 -3.78 6.37 -18.54
N ILE A 369 -4.04 7.35 -19.42
CA ILE A 369 -3.34 8.66 -19.42
C ILE A 369 -3.56 9.37 -18.09
N LEU A 370 -4.80 9.45 -17.59
CA LEU A 370 -5.11 10.12 -16.33
C LEU A 370 -4.29 9.54 -15.16
N PHE A 371 -4.27 8.21 -15.01
CA PHE A 371 -3.52 7.57 -13.92
C PHE A 371 -2.00 7.64 -14.12
N SER A 372 -1.53 7.62 -15.37
CA SER A 372 -0.12 7.83 -15.67
C SER A 372 0.32 9.26 -15.33
N MET A 373 -0.50 10.27 -15.66
CA MET A 373 -0.25 11.66 -15.26
C MET A 373 -0.30 11.85 -13.75
N ALA A 374 -1.24 11.17 -13.07
CA ALA A 374 -1.30 11.17 -11.61
C ALA A 374 -0.06 10.52 -10.96
N SER A 375 0.50 9.47 -11.58
CA SER A 375 1.75 8.84 -11.13
C SER A 375 2.98 9.73 -11.32
N ILE A 376 2.99 10.58 -12.34
CA ILE A 376 4.05 11.57 -12.56
C ILE A 376 3.98 12.74 -11.54
N GLY A 377 2.82 12.90 -10.89
CA GLY A 377 2.59 14.02 -10.00
C GLY A 377 2.08 15.28 -10.75
N LEU A 378 1.11 15.10 -11.66
CA LEU A 378 0.47 16.24 -12.31
C LEU A 378 -0.32 17.07 -11.28
N PRO A 379 -0.13 18.43 -11.20
CA PRO A 379 -0.95 19.29 -10.36
C PRO A 379 -2.45 19.06 -10.59
N GLY A 380 -3.23 19.01 -9.49
CA GLY A 380 -4.65 18.64 -9.53
C GLY A 380 -4.91 17.13 -9.36
N THR A 381 -3.88 16.33 -9.22
CA THR A 381 -3.98 14.91 -8.82
C THR A 381 -3.37 14.67 -7.44
N SER A 382 -3.81 13.61 -6.77
CA SER A 382 -3.34 13.29 -5.41
C SER A 382 -1.83 13.00 -5.33
N GLY A 383 -1.22 12.48 -6.41
CA GLY A 383 0.22 12.21 -6.47
C GLY A 383 1.07 13.45 -6.26
N PHE A 384 0.69 14.57 -6.88
CA PHE A 384 1.41 15.84 -6.72
C PHE A 384 1.45 16.32 -5.27
N ALA A 385 0.29 16.33 -4.59
CA ALA A 385 0.19 16.88 -3.24
C ALA A 385 1.09 16.09 -2.25
N GLY A 386 1.11 14.76 -2.36
CA GLY A 386 1.92 13.91 -1.48
C GLY A 386 3.41 14.05 -1.73
N GLU A 387 3.85 13.94 -2.98
CA GLU A 387 5.27 14.04 -3.33
C GLU A 387 5.84 15.43 -3.07
N PHE A 388 5.08 16.47 -3.40
CA PHE A 388 5.53 17.84 -3.21
C PHE A 388 5.71 18.16 -1.72
N LEU A 389 4.75 17.78 -0.85
CA LEU A 389 4.87 17.96 0.59
C LEU A 389 6.05 17.15 1.17
N ALA A 390 6.22 15.89 0.75
CA ALA A 390 7.33 15.06 1.17
C ALA A 390 8.69 15.70 0.79
N MET A 391 8.81 16.19 -0.44
CA MET A 391 10.02 16.88 -0.90
C MET A 391 10.30 18.17 -0.14
N ILE A 392 9.29 18.96 0.22
CA ILE A 392 9.46 20.16 1.08
C ILE A 392 10.07 19.76 2.41
N GLY A 393 9.55 18.72 3.07
CA GLY A 393 10.08 18.24 4.34
C GLY A 393 11.53 17.75 4.23
N VAL A 394 11.84 16.99 3.18
CA VAL A 394 13.21 16.56 2.91
C VAL A 394 14.14 17.75 2.64
N PHE A 395 13.66 18.77 1.92
CA PHE A 395 14.46 19.98 1.68
C PHE A 395 14.78 20.73 2.98
N LYS A 396 13.85 20.80 3.92
CA LYS A 396 14.09 21.39 5.23
C LYS A 396 15.12 20.61 6.05
N SER A 397 15.22 19.29 5.86
CA SER A 397 16.12 18.40 6.59
C SER A 397 17.54 18.36 5.98
N ILE A 398 17.66 18.11 4.68
CA ILE A 398 18.96 17.88 4.00
C ILE A 398 19.31 18.91 2.92
N GLY A 399 18.48 19.95 2.77
CA GLY A 399 18.74 21.08 1.86
C GLY A 399 18.92 20.64 0.39
N PHE A 400 20.01 21.03 -0.21
CA PHE A 400 20.30 20.81 -1.64
C PHE A 400 20.29 19.34 -2.09
N PHE A 401 20.54 18.38 -1.21
CA PHE A 401 20.50 16.96 -1.56
C PHE A 401 19.11 16.47 -1.97
N THR A 402 18.05 17.22 -1.65
CA THR A 402 16.69 16.98 -2.17
C THR A 402 16.62 17.03 -3.70
N GLY A 403 17.57 17.73 -4.35
CA GLY A 403 17.70 17.75 -5.81
C GLY A 403 17.83 16.36 -6.44
N PHE A 404 18.43 15.39 -5.74
CA PHE A 404 18.50 14.00 -6.22
C PHE A 404 17.13 13.30 -6.19
N ILE A 405 16.28 13.63 -5.22
CA ILE A 405 14.89 13.12 -5.17
C ILE A 405 14.07 13.77 -6.29
N ALA A 406 14.23 15.08 -6.50
CA ALA A 406 13.58 15.79 -7.61
C ALA A 406 14.03 15.26 -8.97
N LEU A 407 15.29 14.85 -9.13
CA LEU A 407 15.75 14.15 -10.34
C LEU A 407 14.97 12.85 -10.58
N GLY A 408 14.64 12.12 -9.52
CA GLY A 408 13.81 10.93 -9.61
C GLY A 408 12.39 11.20 -10.14
N THR A 409 11.76 12.31 -9.76
CA THR A 409 10.45 12.69 -10.32
C THR A 409 10.54 13.08 -11.79
N ILE A 410 11.66 13.67 -12.23
CA ILE A 410 11.93 13.92 -13.65
C ILE A 410 12.06 12.58 -14.40
N LEU A 411 12.83 11.62 -13.85
CA LEU A 411 12.97 10.29 -14.43
C LEU A 411 11.63 9.55 -14.48
N SER A 412 10.76 9.71 -13.45
CA SER A 412 9.42 9.12 -13.46
C SER A 412 8.58 9.66 -14.61
N THR A 413 8.68 10.94 -14.91
CA THR A 413 8.04 11.56 -16.05
C THR A 413 8.51 10.95 -17.36
N VAL A 414 9.82 10.74 -17.51
CA VAL A 414 10.40 10.18 -18.74
C VAL A 414 9.87 8.77 -19.01
N TYR A 415 9.94 7.84 -18.03
CA TYR A 415 9.51 6.46 -18.29
C TYR A 415 8.00 6.33 -18.43
N MET A 416 7.21 7.10 -17.68
CA MET A 416 5.75 7.03 -17.79
C MET A 416 5.22 7.66 -19.08
N LEU A 417 5.77 8.77 -19.53
CA LEU A 417 5.42 9.36 -20.83
C LEU A 417 5.84 8.47 -21.99
N ASN A 418 7.02 7.82 -21.89
CA ASN A 418 7.45 6.84 -22.88
C ASN A 418 6.50 5.64 -22.93
N LEU A 419 6.07 5.12 -21.76
CA LEU A 419 5.06 4.07 -21.67
C LEU A 419 3.74 4.49 -22.32
N CYS A 420 3.23 5.69 -22.00
CA CYS A 420 2.02 6.23 -22.61
C CYS A 420 2.17 6.35 -24.12
N LYS A 421 3.30 6.85 -24.61
CA LYS A 421 3.58 6.98 -26.05
C LYS A 421 3.49 5.61 -26.74
N GLN A 422 4.09 4.58 -26.17
CA GLN A 422 4.14 3.26 -26.78
C GLN A 422 2.77 2.58 -26.78
N ILE A 423 2.00 2.69 -25.70
CA ILE A 423 0.72 2.00 -25.54
C ILE A 423 -0.42 2.70 -26.26
N ILE A 424 -0.51 4.02 -26.10
CA ILE A 424 -1.69 4.80 -26.51
C ILE A 424 -1.67 5.15 -27.98
N TRP A 425 -0.50 5.63 -28.47
CA TRP A 425 -0.37 6.11 -29.85
C TRP A 425 0.31 5.07 -30.75
N GLY A 426 0.15 5.26 -32.04
CA GLY A 426 0.70 4.39 -33.08
C GLY A 426 -0.39 3.72 -33.94
N VAL A 427 0.06 2.94 -34.93
CA VAL A 427 -0.84 2.19 -35.81
C VAL A 427 -1.32 0.94 -35.09
N SER A 428 -2.63 0.87 -34.83
CA SER A 428 -3.24 -0.26 -34.14
C SER A 428 -2.95 -1.59 -34.85
N TYR A 429 -2.42 -2.57 -34.12
CA TYR A 429 -2.36 -3.98 -34.54
C TYR A 429 -3.79 -4.57 -34.38
N SER A 430 -4.67 -4.16 -35.30
CA SER A 430 -6.11 -4.03 -35.15
C SER A 430 -6.93 -5.33 -34.97
N LYS A 431 -6.36 -6.52 -34.99
CA LYS A 431 -7.14 -7.76 -34.90
C LYS A 431 -7.41 -8.28 -33.49
N LEU A 432 -6.71 -7.78 -32.45
CA LEU A 432 -6.76 -8.37 -31.11
C LEU A 432 -7.61 -7.59 -30.09
N LEU A 433 -7.98 -6.34 -30.35
CA LEU A 433 -8.60 -5.45 -29.36
C LEU A 433 -10.09 -5.12 -29.66
N ASN A 434 -10.81 -5.99 -30.31
CA ASN A 434 -12.22 -5.75 -30.68
C ASN A 434 -13.20 -5.69 -29.48
N ASN A 435 -12.72 -5.79 -28.24
CA ASN A 435 -13.55 -5.75 -27.04
C ASN A 435 -13.43 -4.38 -26.35
N ARG A 436 -14.51 -3.61 -26.36
CA ARG A 436 -14.65 -2.37 -25.57
C ARG A 436 -14.48 -2.64 -24.07
N LEU A 437 -14.19 -1.59 -23.30
CA LEU A 437 -14.27 -1.65 -21.84
C LEU A 437 -15.67 -2.09 -21.42
N ASP A 438 -15.72 -3.05 -20.52
CA ASP A 438 -16.95 -3.50 -19.88
C ASP A 438 -17.43 -2.48 -18.84
N SER A 439 -18.74 -2.46 -18.55
CA SER A 439 -19.32 -1.52 -17.58
C SER A 439 -18.68 -1.63 -16.20
N ILE A 440 -18.37 -2.84 -15.73
CA ILE A 440 -17.70 -3.07 -14.43
C ILE A 440 -16.29 -2.50 -14.47
N GLU A 441 -15.50 -2.76 -15.50
CA GLU A 441 -14.14 -2.25 -15.66
C GLU A 441 -14.12 -0.72 -15.65
N PHE A 442 -15.03 -0.11 -16.40
CA PHE A 442 -15.13 1.34 -16.48
C PHE A 442 -15.56 1.96 -15.14
N SER A 443 -16.54 1.34 -14.44
CA SER A 443 -16.99 1.81 -13.12
C SER A 443 -15.87 1.78 -12.09
N VAL A 444 -15.07 0.71 -12.06
CA VAL A 444 -13.93 0.56 -11.16
C VAL A 444 -12.88 1.65 -11.42
N LEU A 445 -12.56 1.93 -12.68
CA LEU A 445 -11.61 2.99 -13.04
C LEU A 445 -12.15 4.39 -12.69
N ILE A 446 -13.45 4.66 -12.94
CA ILE A 446 -14.07 5.94 -12.56
C ILE A 446 -14.01 6.15 -11.05
N LEU A 447 -14.36 5.16 -10.25
CA LEU A 447 -14.31 5.28 -8.79
C LEU A 447 -12.91 5.66 -8.30
N LEU A 448 -11.87 5.02 -8.83
CA LEU A 448 -10.49 5.37 -8.51
C LEU A 448 -10.11 6.78 -8.99
N ALA A 449 -10.53 7.16 -10.21
CA ALA A 449 -10.27 8.48 -10.80
C ALA A 449 -10.88 9.60 -9.95
N VAL A 450 -12.12 9.41 -9.48
CA VAL A 450 -12.82 10.37 -8.62
C VAL A 450 -12.01 10.65 -7.36
N PHE A 451 -11.52 9.61 -6.65
CA PHE A 451 -10.72 9.81 -5.44
C PHE A 451 -9.36 10.42 -5.73
N VAL A 452 -8.69 10.05 -6.82
CA VAL A 452 -7.40 10.63 -7.23
C VAL A 452 -7.52 12.13 -7.52
N ILE A 453 -8.59 12.53 -8.20
CA ILE A 453 -8.85 13.95 -8.53
C ILE A 453 -9.32 14.69 -7.28
N LEU A 454 -10.26 14.14 -6.52
CA LEU A 454 -10.80 14.75 -5.31
C LEU A 454 -9.70 15.07 -4.31
N LEU A 455 -8.83 14.10 -4.00
CA LEU A 455 -7.70 14.30 -3.09
C LEU A 455 -6.61 15.20 -3.69
N GLY A 456 -6.55 15.32 -5.02
CA GLY A 456 -5.65 16.26 -5.71
C GLY A 456 -6.06 17.71 -5.55
N PHE A 457 -7.35 18.02 -5.68
CA PHE A 457 -7.89 19.37 -5.49
C PHE A 457 -8.13 19.73 -4.03
N TYR A 458 -8.49 18.77 -3.20
CA TYR A 458 -8.82 18.96 -1.78
C TYR A 458 -7.99 18.03 -0.87
N PRO A 459 -6.65 18.19 -0.84
CA PRO A 459 -5.81 17.34 0.02
C PRO A 459 -6.12 17.52 1.50
N THR A 460 -6.68 18.67 1.89
CA THR A 460 -7.10 18.97 3.27
C THR A 460 -8.11 17.97 3.82
N LEU A 461 -8.90 17.30 2.97
CA LEU A 461 -9.81 16.24 3.40
C LEU A 461 -9.09 15.09 4.14
N ALA A 462 -7.87 14.75 3.73
CA ALA A 462 -7.07 13.75 4.41
C ALA A 462 -6.10 14.39 5.42
N LEU A 463 -5.49 15.52 5.09
CA LEU A 463 -4.48 16.16 5.94
C LEU A 463 -5.03 16.61 7.30
N ASN A 464 -6.30 17.02 7.38
CA ASN A 464 -6.92 17.43 8.64
C ASN A 464 -6.96 16.30 9.67
N TYR A 465 -7.15 15.05 9.24
CA TYR A 465 -7.09 13.88 10.14
C TYR A 465 -5.66 13.56 10.60
N LEU A 466 -4.65 13.92 9.82
CA LEU A 466 -3.25 13.58 10.09
C LEU A 466 -2.56 14.60 11.01
N LYS A 467 -2.86 15.90 10.89
CA LYS A 467 -2.16 16.98 11.57
C LYS A 467 -2.03 16.79 13.10
N PRO A 468 -3.11 16.47 13.86
CA PRO A 468 -2.99 16.32 15.31
C PRO A 468 -2.08 15.16 15.72
N CYS A 469 -2.19 14.02 14.99
CA CYS A 469 -1.35 12.86 15.25
C CYS A 469 0.13 13.15 14.97
N MET A 470 0.42 13.97 13.93
CA MET A 470 1.79 14.36 13.59
C MET A 470 2.38 15.31 14.60
N ALA A 471 1.62 16.28 15.09
CA ALA A 471 2.06 17.18 16.12
C ALA A 471 2.55 16.41 17.37
N ASN A 472 1.76 15.43 17.83
CA ASN A 472 2.15 14.59 18.98
C ASN A 472 3.38 13.71 18.71
N LEU A 473 3.52 13.19 17.48
CA LEU A 473 4.65 12.36 17.11
C LEU A 473 5.94 13.16 17.07
N LEU A 474 5.91 14.40 16.57
CA LEU A 474 7.08 15.25 16.37
C LEU A 474 7.50 16.04 17.61
N VAL A 475 6.63 16.23 18.59
CA VAL A 475 6.99 16.89 19.87
C VAL A 475 8.21 16.24 20.51
N LYS A 476 8.34 14.92 20.43
CA LYS A 476 9.50 14.19 20.98
C LYS A 476 10.81 14.53 20.28
N TYR A 477 10.77 14.86 19.00
CA TYR A 477 11.95 15.20 18.20
C TYR A 477 12.40 16.65 18.37
N ASN A 478 11.47 17.55 18.67
CA ASN A 478 11.79 18.94 18.97
C ASN A 478 12.44 19.11 20.36
N ALA A 479 12.36 18.08 21.21
CA ALA A 479 12.95 18.07 22.56
C ALA A 479 14.32 17.36 22.63
N LEU A 480 14.72 16.65 21.56
CA LEU A 480 16.02 15.99 21.38
C LEU A 480 16.99 16.85 20.60
#